data_0973d850bb97267679097069fb21170c
#
_entry.id   0973d850bb97267679097069fb21170c
#
_cell.length_a   1.000
_cell.length_b   1.000
_cell.length_c   1.000
_cell.angle_alpha   90.00
_cell.angle_beta   90.00
_cell.angle_gamma   90.00
#
_symmetry.space_group_name_H-M   'P 1'
#
loop_
_entity.id
_entity.type
_entity.pdbx_description
1 polymer ?
#
loop_
_entity_poly.entity_id
_entity_poly.type
_entity_poly.pdbx_seq_one_letter_code
_entity_poly.pdbx_strand_id
1 'polypeptide(L)'
;MGILEDIQNGLIEEGPIGPLLLKLRLLSARLGSDALEKWVTHEAEGYEQGAELPNYRVLGMSFSGHFSGAFGSSVSNAPIPPVLVGRIAGKNWQNFQLRDSAAAIYEMARSEDGLHLDLSNLILIMQGKIYPDYVCNSITGFIARTALIEATNAIRGRLLQLTIEIERKIPEARGVEMSKVPKNPDQANQIFHQTVYGTLNSGNGSIQSVNFTQVGENDKKSLAAALTGAGFAESDIAELVEAISAEKPGADGANKKVKSWIGGRLTKGADLGIQGGVAVATSILQDVAMRYWGLK
;
A
#
# COMPACT_ATOMS: atom_id res chain seq x y z
N MET A 1 -26.11 -5.86 -21.48
CA MET A 1 -25.32 -5.11 -20.50
C MET A 1 -23.97 -5.75 -20.41
N GLY A 2 -22.89 -5.00 -20.59
CA GLY A 2 -21.53 -5.54 -20.55
C GLY A 2 -21.08 -5.78 -19.12
N ILE A 3 -20.10 -6.69 -18.90
CA ILE A 3 -19.60 -7.00 -17.55
C ILE A 3 -19.02 -5.76 -16.84
N LEU A 4 -18.35 -4.87 -17.56
CA LEU A 4 -17.84 -3.60 -17.02
C LEU A 4 -18.96 -2.69 -16.53
N GLU A 5 -19.98 -2.52 -17.32
CA GLU A 5 -21.15 -1.70 -17.00
C GLU A 5 -21.88 -2.27 -15.75
N ASP A 6 -22.03 -3.59 -15.67
CA ASP A 6 -22.59 -4.27 -14.51
C ASP A 6 -21.78 -4.02 -13.22
N ILE A 7 -20.44 -4.05 -13.33
CA ILE A 7 -19.55 -3.78 -12.19
C ILE A 7 -19.69 -2.31 -11.78
N GLN A 8 -19.63 -1.38 -12.73
CA GLN A 8 -19.72 0.06 -12.47
C GLN A 8 -21.06 0.43 -11.81
N ASN A 9 -22.17 -0.06 -12.34
CA ASN A 9 -23.49 0.19 -11.78
C ASN A 9 -23.61 -0.37 -10.34
N GLY A 10 -23.15 -1.61 -10.11
CA GLY A 10 -23.18 -2.19 -8.76
C GLY A 10 -22.27 -1.48 -7.76
N LEU A 11 -21.17 -0.84 -8.22
CA LEU A 11 -20.32 0.01 -7.38
C LEU A 11 -21.01 1.33 -7.00
N ILE A 12 -21.70 1.95 -7.96
CA ILE A 12 -22.43 3.22 -7.77
C ILE A 12 -23.66 3.02 -6.86
N GLU A 13 -24.36 1.91 -7.00
CA GLU A 13 -25.52 1.54 -6.17
C GLU A 13 -25.16 1.12 -4.73
N GLU A 14 -23.88 1.17 -4.36
CA GLU A 14 -23.37 0.77 -3.04
C GLU A 14 -23.74 -0.66 -2.60
N GLY A 15 -24.00 -1.53 -3.56
CA GLY A 15 -24.31 -2.94 -3.35
C GLY A 15 -23.14 -3.72 -2.71
N PRO A 16 -23.34 -5.01 -2.37
CA PRO A 16 -22.27 -5.85 -1.81
C PRO A 16 -21.06 -5.96 -2.75
N ILE A 17 -19.86 -5.80 -2.19
CA ILE A 17 -18.60 -5.82 -2.97
C ILE A 17 -18.28 -7.21 -3.52
N GLY A 18 -18.61 -8.28 -2.79
CA GLY A 18 -18.25 -9.66 -3.15
C GLY A 18 -18.62 -10.07 -4.57
N PRO A 19 -19.90 -9.93 -4.99
CA PRO A 19 -20.32 -10.26 -6.35
C PRO A 19 -19.61 -9.45 -7.44
N LEU A 20 -19.24 -8.20 -7.15
CA LEU A 20 -18.53 -7.33 -8.08
C LEU A 20 -17.08 -7.79 -8.28
N LEU A 21 -16.41 -8.23 -7.21
CA LEU A 21 -15.08 -8.82 -7.27
C LEU A 21 -15.05 -10.12 -8.08
N LEU A 22 -16.08 -10.97 -7.98
CA LEU A 22 -16.18 -12.17 -8.80
C LEU A 22 -16.30 -11.84 -10.29
N LYS A 23 -17.11 -10.83 -10.64
CA LYS A 23 -17.20 -10.36 -12.04
C LYS A 23 -15.86 -9.80 -12.52
N LEU A 24 -15.16 -9.03 -11.67
CA LEU A 24 -13.86 -8.47 -12.02
C LEU A 24 -12.79 -9.55 -12.16
N ARG A 25 -12.81 -10.60 -11.32
CA ARG A 25 -11.91 -11.76 -11.45
C ARG A 25 -12.08 -12.46 -12.81
N LEU A 26 -13.33 -12.64 -13.25
CA LEU A 26 -13.59 -13.21 -14.57
C LEU A 26 -13.08 -12.31 -15.69
N LEU A 27 -13.22 -10.99 -15.55
CA LEU A 27 -12.68 -10.03 -16.51
C LEU A 27 -11.14 -10.06 -16.54
N SER A 28 -10.47 -10.09 -15.38
CA SER A 28 -9.01 -10.11 -15.28
C SER A 28 -8.40 -11.38 -15.94
N ALA A 29 -9.00 -12.54 -15.70
CA ALA A 29 -8.60 -13.80 -16.33
C ALA A 29 -8.72 -13.73 -17.87
N ARG A 30 -9.71 -13.03 -18.41
CA ARG A 30 -9.90 -12.85 -19.85
C ARG A 30 -8.93 -11.86 -20.46
N LEU A 31 -8.61 -10.77 -19.75
CA LEU A 31 -7.59 -9.83 -20.16
C LEU A 31 -6.19 -10.45 -20.11
N GLY A 32 -6.02 -11.58 -19.39
CA GLY A 32 -4.74 -12.27 -19.23
C GLY A 32 -3.79 -11.52 -18.30
N SER A 33 -4.31 -10.73 -17.36
CA SER A 33 -3.52 -9.95 -16.40
C SER A 33 -3.38 -10.69 -15.08
N ASP A 34 -2.29 -11.43 -14.90
CA ASP A 34 -2.00 -12.18 -13.68
C ASP A 34 -1.90 -11.27 -12.44
N ALA A 35 -1.34 -10.08 -12.61
CA ALA A 35 -1.22 -9.10 -11.51
C ALA A 35 -2.59 -8.60 -11.04
N LEU A 36 -3.49 -8.29 -11.98
CA LEU A 36 -4.86 -7.89 -11.67
C LEU A 36 -5.64 -9.06 -11.06
N GLU A 37 -5.52 -10.27 -11.62
CA GLU A 37 -6.19 -11.46 -11.11
C GLU A 37 -5.76 -11.76 -9.68
N LYS A 38 -4.46 -11.70 -9.38
CA LYS A 38 -3.91 -11.89 -8.04
C LYS A 38 -4.46 -10.86 -7.06
N TRP A 39 -4.49 -9.57 -7.43
CA TRP A 39 -5.03 -8.54 -6.55
C TRP A 39 -6.53 -8.72 -6.30
N VAL A 40 -7.31 -8.99 -7.34
CA VAL A 40 -8.76 -9.25 -7.20
C VAL A 40 -9.01 -10.46 -6.30
N THR A 41 -8.18 -11.50 -6.41
CA THR A 41 -8.25 -12.68 -5.53
C THR A 41 -7.97 -12.29 -4.08
N HIS A 42 -6.93 -11.51 -3.81
CA HIS A 42 -6.65 -11.00 -2.46
C HIS A 42 -7.79 -10.13 -1.91
N GLU A 43 -8.40 -9.28 -2.74
CA GLU A 43 -9.56 -8.48 -2.30
C GLU A 43 -10.78 -9.36 -2.02
N ALA A 44 -11.01 -10.41 -2.81
CA ALA A 44 -12.16 -11.29 -2.66
C ALA A 44 -12.01 -12.32 -1.51
N GLU A 45 -10.82 -12.85 -1.31
CA GLU A 45 -10.57 -13.98 -0.40
C GLU A 45 -9.80 -13.54 0.88
N GLY A 46 -9.17 -12.36 0.87
CA GLY A 46 -8.28 -11.87 1.91
C GLY A 46 -6.80 -12.03 1.55
N TYR A 47 -5.94 -11.41 2.35
CA TYR A 47 -4.49 -11.39 2.16
C TYR A 47 -3.82 -12.40 3.09
N GLU A 48 -3.00 -13.28 2.53
CA GLU A 48 -2.22 -14.24 3.30
C GLU A 48 -1.23 -13.56 4.25
N GLN A 49 -0.80 -14.30 5.28
CA GLN A 49 0.28 -13.86 6.18
C GLN A 49 1.56 -13.65 5.37
N GLY A 50 2.16 -12.46 5.51
CA GLY A 50 3.37 -12.09 4.77
C GLY A 50 3.12 -11.44 3.40
N ALA A 51 1.89 -11.48 2.86
CA ALA A 51 1.56 -10.73 1.66
C ALA A 51 1.63 -9.21 1.93
N GLU A 52 2.19 -8.46 0.97
CA GLU A 52 2.22 -7.01 1.02
C GLU A 52 0.80 -6.44 0.92
N LEU A 53 0.46 -5.56 1.85
CA LEU A 53 -0.85 -4.93 1.91
C LEU A 53 -0.82 -3.57 1.22
N PRO A 54 -1.85 -3.23 0.43
CA PRO A 54 -2.06 -1.86 0.00
C PRO A 54 -2.25 -0.91 1.19
N ASN A 55 -1.82 0.35 1.06
CA ASN A 55 -1.86 1.34 2.14
C ASN A 55 -3.25 1.52 2.77
N TYR A 56 -4.33 1.38 1.98
CA TYR A 56 -5.70 1.49 2.47
C TYR A 56 -6.15 0.32 3.36
N ARG A 57 -5.33 -0.72 3.49
CA ARG A 57 -5.55 -1.86 4.40
C ARG A 57 -4.68 -1.80 5.66
N VAL A 58 -3.96 -0.70 5.86
CA VAL A 58 -3.16 -0.46 7.06
C VAL A 58 -3.83 0.64 7.86
N LEU A 59 -4.57 0.26 8.90
CA LEU A 59 -5.41 1.16 9.68
C LEU A 59 -4.70 1.61 10.97
N GLY A 60 -4.92 2.85 11.36
CA GLY A 60 -4.50 3.34 12.67
C GLY A 60 -5.28 2.62 13.78
N MET A 61 -4.59 2.29 14.87
CA MET A 61 -5.17 1.64 16.04
C MET A 61 -4.94 2.49 17.28
N SER A 62 -5.96 2.68 18.11
CA SER A 62 -5.85 3.24 19.44
C SER A 62 -5.75 2.11 20.47
N PHE A 63 -5.14 2.40 21.62
CA PHE A 63 -4.92 1.41 22.67
C PHE A 63 -5.42 1.95 23.99
N SER A 64 -6.00 1.06 24.79
CA SER A 64 -6.32 1.31 26.19
C SER A 64 -6.02 0.08 27.04
N GLY A 65 -5.87 0.30 28.32
CA GLY A 65 -5.60 -0.79 29.26
C GLY A 65 -6.27 -0.58 30.61
N HIS A 66 -6.32 -1.67 31.37
CA HIS A 66 -6.72 -1.67 32.77
C HIS A 66 -5.48 -1.94 33.64
N PHE A 67 -5.27 -1.10 34.63
CA PHE A 67 -4.11 -1.15 35.51
C PHE A 67 -4.55 -1.15 36.97
N SER A 68 -3.93 -1.98 37.82
CA SER A 68 -4.15 -2.02 39.26
C SER A 68 -2.89 -1.71 40.04
N GLY A 69 -3.00 -0.88 41.04
CA GLY A 69 -1.91 -0.45 41.93
C GLY A 69 -2.10 -0.86 43.38
N ALA A 70 -1.24 -0.33 44.26
CA ALA A 70 -1.29 -0.57 45.66
C ALA A 70 -2.59 -0.04 46.29
N PHE A 71 -2.96 -0.64 47.44
CA PHE A 71 -4.12 -0.24 48.24
C PHE A 71 -5.48 -0.24 47.50
N GLY A 72 -5.62 -1.12 46.50
CA GLY A 72 -6.85 -1.23 45.69
C GLY A 72 -7.05 -0.10 44.66
N SER A 73 -6.02 0.69 44.40
CA SER A 73 -6.08 1.70 43.33
C SER A 73 -6.15 1.03 41.97
N SER A 74 -6.93 1.58 41.06
CA SER A 74 -7.03 1.09 39.67
C SER A 74 -7.29 2.21 38.70
N VAL A 75 -6.82 2.05 37.46
CA VAL A 75 -7.12 2.93 36.33
C VAL A 75 -7.70 2.07 35.22
N SER A 76 -8.97 2.30 34.91
CA SER A 76 -9.68 1.58 33.87
C SER A 76 -9.70 2.40 32.58
N ASN A 77 -9.63 1.71 31.46
CA ASN A 77 -9.65 2.32 30.12
C ASN A 77 -8.60 3.44 29.94
N ALA A 78 -7.41 3.24 30.57
CA ALA A 78 -6.32 4.19 30.47
C ALA A 78 -5.76 4.23 29.06
N PRO A 79 -5.69 5.39 28.39
CA PRO A 79 -5.17 5.48 27.02
C PRO A 79 -3.68 5.17 27.00
N ILE A 80 -3.28 4.35 26.02
CA ILE A 80 -1.86 4.01 25.77
C ILE A 80 -1.48 4.61 24.42
N PRO A 81 -0.50 5.54 24.37
CA PRO A 81 -0.07 6.13 23.10
C PRO A 81 0.46 5.07 22.12
N PRO A 82 -0.03 5.03 20.84
CA PRO A 82 0.44 4.06 19.84
C PRO A 82 1.96 4.09 19.64
N VAL A 83 2.58 5.28 19.73
CA VAL A 83 4.04 5.45 19.65
C VAL A 83 4.77 4.68 20.77
N LEU A 84 4.20 4.62 21.96
CA LEU A 84 4.76 3.88 23.08
C LEU A 84 4.68 2.37 22.81
N VAL A 85 3.54 1.89 22.32
CA VAL A 85 3.36 0.49 21.91
C VAL A 85 4.40 0.12 20.84
N GLY A 86 4.52 0.94 19.79
CA GLY A 86 5.49 0.69 18.72
C GLY A 86 6.96 0.73 19.18
N ARG A 87 7.28 1.54 20.19
CA ARG A 87 8.63 1.57 20.78
C ARG A 87 8.96 0.32 21.56
N ILE A 88 8.00 -0.23 22.30
CA ILE A 88 8.18 -1.36 23.21
C ILE A 88 8.00 -2.70 22.50
N ALA A 89 6.92 -2.83 21.71
CA ALA A 89 6.51 -4.07 21.06
C ALA A 89 6.97 -4.18 19.60
N GLY A 90 7.41 -3.06 19.00
CA GLY A 90 7.79 -2.98 17.58
C GLY A 90 6.77 -2.19 16.74
N LYS A 91 7.27 -1.54 15.68
CA LYS A 91 6.47 -0.64 14.83
C LYS A 91 5.23 -1.32 14.21
N ASN A 92 5.29 -2.61 13.96
CA ASN A 92 4.18 -3.36 13.38
C ASN A 92 2.93 -3.39 14.29
N TRP A 93 3.08 -3.13 15.59
CA TRP A 93 1.98 -3.06 16.54
C TRP A 93 1.28 -1.69 16.59
N GLN A 94 1.78 -0.68 15.90
CA GLN A 94 1.15 0.64 15.87
C GLN A 94 -0.09 0.68 14.99
N ASN A 95 -0.14 -0.20 13.98
CA ASN A 95 -1.19 -0.24 12.97
C ASN A 95 -1.80 -1.64 12.90
N PHE A 96 -3.06 -1.67 12.52
CA PHE A 96 -3.78 -2.91 12.24
C PHE A 96 -3.67 -3.24 10.74
N GLN A 97 -3.24 -4.46 10.44
CA GLN A 97 -3.21 -5.00 9.09
C GLN A 97 -4.53 -5.69 8.76
N LEU A 98 -5.37 -5.01 8.00
CA LEU A 98 -6.69 -5.50 7.61
C LEU A 98 -6.56 -6.51 6.47
N ARG A 99 -6.41 -7.79 6.82
CA ARG A 99 -6.17 -8.89 5.87
C ARG A 99 -7.43 -9.60 5.39
N ASP A 100 -8.55 -9.32 6.02
CA ASP A 100 -9.84 -9.92 5.69
C ASP A 100 -10.31 -9.60 4.28
N SER A 101 -11.24 -10.40 3.74
CA SER A 101 -11.85 -10.13 2.44
C SER A 101 -12.61 -8.79 2.44
N ALA A 102 -12.70 -8.16 1.28
CA ALA A 102 -13.43 -6.90 1.14
C ALA A 102 -14.92 -7.04 1.57
N ALA A 103 -15.51 -8.23 1.38
CA ALA A 103 -16.86 -8.51 1.84
C ALA A 103 -16.95 -8.54 3.37
N ALA A 104 -16.00 -9.17 4.06
CA ALA A 104 -15.93 -9.19 5.52
C ALA A 104 -15.73 -7.79 6.10
N ILE A 105 -14.84 -6.98 5.48
CA ILE A 105 -14.61 -5.59 5.90
C ILE A 105 -15.89 -4.75 5.74
N TYR A 106 -16.60 -4.94 4.64
CA TYR A 106 -17.89 -4.27 4.41
C TYR A 106 -18.90 -4.57 5.53
N GLU A 107 -18.99 -5.84 5.97
CA GLU A 107 -19.87 -6.20 7.09
C GLU A 107 -19.35 -5.67 8.43
N MET A 108 -18.04 -5.70 8.69
CA MET A 108 -17.44 -5.09 9.88
C MET A 108 -17.73 -3.58 9.96
N ALA A 109 -17.67 -2.87 8.83
CA ALA A 109 -17.96 -1.44 8.75
C ALA A 109 -19.44 -1.11 9.06
N ARG A 110 -20.35 -2.08 8.98
CA ARG A 110 -21.77 -1.93 9.33
C ARG A 110 -22.05 -2.16 10.82
N SER A 111 -21.12 -2.77 11.56
CA SER A 111 -21.22 -2.90 13.01
C SER A 111 -21.17 -1.52 13.67
N GLU A 112 -21.95 -1.33 14.75
CA GLU A 112 -22.05 -0.03 15.43
C GLU A 112 -20.80 0.33 16.22
N ASP A 113 -20.09 -0.66 16.77
CA ASP A 113 -19.07 -0.47 17.81
C ASP A 113 -17.62 -0.41 17.31
N GLY A 114 -17.37 -0.50 15.99
CA GLY A 114 -16.00 -0.65 15.51
C GLY A 114 -15.41 -2.04 15.82
N LEU A 115 -14.07 -2.17 15.80
CA LEU A 115 -13.40 -3.44 16.06
C LEU A 115 -12.54 -3.36 17.32
N HIS A 116 -12.86 -4.18 18.30
CA HIS A 116 -12.10 -4.37 19.53
C HIS A 116 -11.20 -5.60 19.43
N LEU A 117 -9.93 -5.44 19.79
CA LEU A 117 -8.92 -6.48 19.74
C LEU A 117 -8.41 -6.75 21.15
N ASP A 118 -8.45 -8.00 21.59
CA ASP A 118 -7.75 -8.44 22.78
C ASP A 118 -6.25 -8.53 22.48
N LEU A 119 -5.47 -7.68 23.15
CA LEU A 119 -4.02 -7.62 23.02
C LEU A 119 -3.32 -8.03 24.32
N SER A 120 -3.93 -8.94 25.09
CA SER A 120 -3.40 -9.42 26.37
C SER A 120 -1.99 -10.05 26.26
N ASN A 121 -1.62 -10.54 25.07
CA ASN A 121 -0.26 -11.00 24.78
C ASN A 121 0.81 -9.90 24.92
N LEU A 122 0.44 -8.63 24.76
CA LEU A 122 1.35 -7.50 24.95
C LEU A 122 1.66 -7.20 26.42
N ILE A 123 0.85 -7.70 27.38
CA ILE A 123 1.03 -7.46 28.80
C ILE A 123 2.43 -7.87 29.25
N LEU A 124 2.92 -9.03 28.79
CA LEU A 124 4.23 -9.56 29.19
C LEU A 124 5.40 -8.63 28.88
N ILE A 125 5.31 -7.92 27.74
CA ILE A 125 6.39 -7.03 27.28
C ILE A 125 6.18 -5.58 27.71
N MET A 126 4.95 -5.21 28.07
CA MET A 126 4.58 -3.83 28.45
C MET A 126 4.46 -3.62 29.96
N GLN A 127 4.47 -4.70 30.74
CA GLN A 127 4.40 -4.66 32.22
C GLN A 127 5.47 -3.72 32.79
N GLY A 128 5.03 -2.78 33.66
CA GLY A 128 5.92 -1.79 34.30
C GLY A 128 6.50 -0.70 33.40
N LYS A 129 6.24 -0.73 32.09
CA LYS A 129 6.78 0.25 31.14
C LYS A 129 5.81 1.37 30.80
N ILE A 130 4.52 1.20 31.08
CA ILE A 130 3.47 2.22 30.86
C ILE A 130 3.26 3.00 32.15
N TYR A 131 2.92 2.28 33.22
CA TYR A 131 2.77 2.83 34.58
C TYR A 131 3.64 1.99 35.53
N PRO A 132 4.79 2.53 36.00
CA PRO A 132 5.78 1.76 36.75
C PRO A 132 5.23 1.10 38.02
N ASP A 133 4.32 1.77 38.75
CA ASP A 133 3.78 1.33 40.01
C ASP A 133 2.46 0.55 39.89
N TYR A 134 2.06 0.20 38.66
CA TYR A 134 0.81 -0.49 38.36
C TYR A 134 1.05 -1.81 37.65
N VAL A 135 0.24 -2.80 37.99
CA VAL A 135 0.15 -4.07 37.27
C VAL A 135 -0.78 -3.86 36.05
N CYS A 136 -0.32 -4.20 34.88
CA CYS A 136 -1.14 -4.20 33.66
C CYS A 136 -2.01 -5.47 33.65
N ASN A 137 -3.33 -5.34 33.69
CA ASN A 137 -4.27 -6.45 33.72
C ASN A 137 -4.84 -6.79 32.33
N SER A 138 -5.05 -5.77 31.48
CA SER A 138 -5.51 -5.97 30.13
C SER A 138 -5.01 -4.85 29.22
N ILE A 139 -4.86 -5.18 27.94
CA ILE A 139 -4.61 -4.23 26.86
C ILE A 139 -5.60 -4.53 25.75
N THR A 140 -6.30 -3.50 25.30
CA THR A 140 -7.27 -3.58 24.21
C THR A 140 -6.85 -2.63 23.11
N GLY A 141 -6.84 -3.12 21.85
CA GLY A 141 -6.75 -2.30 20.66
C GLY A 141 -8.15 -1.94 20.15
N PHE A 142 -8.30 -0.76 19.59
CA PHE A 142 -9.56 -0.31 19.02
C PHE A 142 -9.34 0.32 17.64
N ILE A 143 -10.13 -0.12 16.68
CA ILE A 143 -10.19 0.43 15.32
C ILE A 143 -11.55 1.07 15.15
N ALA A 144 -11.55 2.38 14.88
CA ALA A 144 -12.78 3.12 14.70
C ALA A 144 -13.57 2.59 13.49
N ARG A 145 -14.88 2.51 13.61
CA ARG A 145 -15.79 2.16 12.53
C ARG A 145 -15.55 3.01 11.28
N THR A 146 -15.27 4.30 11.45
CA THR A 146 -14.97 5.23 10.36
C THR A 146 -13.76 4.78 9.54
N ALA A 147 -12.72 4.23 10.17
CA ALA A 147 -11.56 3.70 9.45
C ALA A 147 -11.92 2.46 8.60
N LEU A 148 -12.83 1.61 9.05
CA LEU A 148 -13.35 0.48 8.27
C LEU A 148 -14.20 0.95 7.09
N ILE A 149 -15.03 1.98 7.29
CA ILE A 149 -15.80 2.63 6.22
C ILE A 149 -14.86 3.23 5.18
N GLU A 150 -13.84 3.96 5.60
CA GLU A 150 -12.83 4.55 4.71
C GLU A 150 -12.07 3.49 3.90
N ALA A 151 -11.69 2.37 4.54
CA ALA A 151 -11.08 1.24 3.84
C ALA A 151 -12.02 0.65 2.78
N THR A 152 -13.30 0.45 3.12
CA THR A 152 -14.33 -0.03 2.20
C THR A 152 -14.51 0.91 1.01
N ASN A 153 -14.60 2.22 1.28
CA ASN A 153 -14.75 3.23 0.24
C ASN A 153 -13.49 3.34 -0.64
N ALA A 154 -12.30 3.16 -0.05
CA ALA A 154 -11.06 3.12 -0.80
C ALA A 154 -11.00 1.91 -1.76
N ILE A 155 -11.48 0.74 -1.35
CA ILE A 155 -11.61 -0.44 -2.21
C ILE A 155 -12.58 -0.16 -3.35
N ARG A 156 -13.80 0.35 -3.05
CA ARG A 156 -14.81 0.70 -4.07
C ARG A 156 -14.29 1.71 -5.08
N GLY A 157 -13.66 2.78 -4.60
CA GLY A 157 -13.11 3.83 -5.46
C GLY A 157 -12.06 3.28 -6.43
N ARG A 158 -11.18 2.37 -5.96
CA ARG A 158 -10.18 1.72 -6.83
C ARG A 158 -10.81 0.79 -7.85
N LEU A 159 -11.81 0.01 -7.45
CA LEU A 159 -12.55 -0.85 -8.36
C LEU A 159 -13.23 -0.03 -9.47
N LEU A 160 -13.89 1.06 -9.09
CA LEU A 160 -14.57 1.95 -10.06
C LEU A 160 -13.55 2.60 -11.00
N GLN A 161 -12.49 3.19 -10.47
CA GLN A 161 -11.46 3.82 -11.29
C GLN A 161 -10.78 2.81 -12.24
N LEU A 162 -10.51 1.59 -11.75
CA LEU A 162 -9.93 0.52 -12.56
C LEU A 162 -10.85 0.16 -13.74
N THR A 163 -12.15 0.00 -13.50
CA THR A 163 -13.11 -0.32 -14.58
C THR A 163 -13.24 0.80 -15.59
N ILE A 164 -13.20 2.07 -15.17
CA ILE A 164 -13.20 3.24 -16.05
C ILE A 164 -11.93 3.26 -16.91
N GLU A 165 -10.76 3.01 -16.31
CA GLU A 165 -9.50 2.99 -17.06
C GLU A 165 -9.41 1.81 -18.05
N ILE A 166 -9.95 0.65 -17.69
CA ILE A 166 -10.07 -0.50 -18.59
C ILE A 166 -10.97 -0.11 -19.79
N GLU A 167 -12.13 0.48 -19.53
CA GLU A 167 -13.07 0.90 -20.56
C GLU A 167 -12.45 1.92 -21.50
N ARG A 168 -11.69 2.88 -20.98
CA ARG A 168 -11.04 3.93 -21.76
C ARG A 168 -9.90 3.43 -22.64
N LYS A 169 -9.07 2.53 -22.11
CA LYS A 169 -7.85 2.05 -22.78
C LYS A 169 -8.05 0.76 -23.56
N ILE A 170 -9.05 -0.03 -23.22
CA ILE A 170 -9.44 -1.29 -23.89
C ILE A 170 -10.92 -1.20 -24.25
N PRO A 171 -11.31 -0.40 -25.25
CA PRO A 171 -12.72 -0.18 -25.63
C PRO A 171 -13.46 -1.48 -25.97
N GLU A 172 -12.74 -2.49 -26.43
CA GLU A 172 -13.26 -3.81 -26.74
C GLU A 172 -13.81 -4.52 -25.49
N ALA A 173 -13.35 -4.14 -24.29
CA ALA A 173 -13.88 -4.66 -23.03
C ALA A 173 -15.27 -4.12 -22.68
N ARG A 174 -15.76 -3.05 -23.36
CA ARG A 174 -17.00 -2.32 -23.04
C ARG A 174 -18.27 -3.08 -23.39
N GLY A 175 -18.33 -3.70 -24.55
CA GLY A 175 -19.58 -4.19 -25.14
C GLY A 175 -19.63 -5.69 -25.40
N VAL A 176 -18.68 -6.44 -24.94
CA VAL A 176 -18.46 -7.79 -25.42
C VAL A 176 -19.19 -8.79 -24.57
N GLU A 177 -20.01 -9.60 -25.26
CA GLU A 177 -20.29 -10.96 -24.82
C GLU A 177 -19.00 -11.57 -24.32
N MET A 178 -19.01 -12.09 -23.13
CA MET A 178 -17.88 -12.60 -22.33
C MET A 178 -16.84 -13.45 -23.11
N SER A 179 -17.13 -13.89 -24.31
CA SER A 179 -16.28 -14.78 -25.13
C SER A 179 -15.25 -14.09 -26.03
N LYS A 180 -15.28 -12.77 -26.18
CA LYS A 180 -14.51 -12.05 -27.22
C LYS A 180 -13.57 -10.94 -26.71
N VAL A 181 -13.28 -10.86 -25.42
CA VAL A 181 -12.31 -9.86 -24.89
C VAL A 181 -10.91 -10.23 -25.40
N PRO A 182 -10.23 -9.36 -26.14
CA PRO A 182 -8.88 -9.62 -26.60
C PRO A 182 -7.93 -9.71 -25.40
N LYS A 183 -7.03 -10.69 -25.40
CA LYS A 183 -5.96 -10.77 -24.42
C LYS A 183 -5.00 -9.59 -24.63
N ASN A 184 -4.94 -8.70 -23.69
CA ASN A 184 -3.99 -7.58 -23.69
C ASN A 184 -3.36 -7.44 -22.29
N PRO A 185 -2.51 -8.42 -21.88
CA PRO A 185 -1.99 -8.53 -20.53
C PRO A 185 -1.12 -7.31 -20.17
N ASP A 186 -0.29 -6.82 -21.06
CA ASP A 186 0.62 -5.70 -20.77
C ASP A 186 -0.14 -4.42 -20.46
N GLN A 187 -1.14 -4.10 -21.26
CA GLN A 187 -1.98 -2.92 -21.05
C GLN A 187 -2.83 -3.05 -19.80
N ALA A 188 -3.40 -4.22 -19.54
CA ALA A 188 -4.18 -4.49 -18.33
C ALA A 188 -3.31 -4.41 -17.07
N ASN A 189 -2.08 -4.94 -17.10
CA ASN A 189 -1.11 -4.82 -16.01
C ASN A 189 -0.73 -3.35 -15.75
N GLN A 190 -0.49 -2.57 -16.81
CA GLN A 190 -0.17 -1.15 -16.68
C GLN A 190 -1.33 -0.36 -16.05
N ILE A 191 -2.56 -0.58 -16.52
CA ILE A 191 -3.76 0.05 -15.97
C ILE A 191 -3.89 -0.29 -14.48
N PHE A 192 -3.77 -1.57 -14.14
CA PHE A 192 -3.85 -2.07 -12.78
C PHE A 192 -2.84 -1.38 -11.86
N HIS A 193 -1.54 -1.41 -12.20
CA HIS A 193 -0.50 -0.80 -11.39
C HIS A 193 -0.71 0.70 -11.19
N GLN A 194 -1.12 1.42 -12.23
CA GLN A 194 -1.41 2.86 -12.13
C GLN A 194 -2.60 3.16 -11.23
N THR A 195 -3.63 2.31 -11.26
CA THR A 195 -4.89 2.57 -10.55
C THR A 195 -4.84 2.13 -9.08
N VAL A 196 -4.26 0.98 -8.81
CA VAL A 196 -4.28 0.37 -7.46
C VAL A 196 -3.09 0.82 -6.61
N TYR A 197 -1.89 0.84 -7.17
CA TYR A 197 -0.67 1.20 -6.46
C TYR A 197 -0.14 2.60 -6.80
N GLY A 198 -0.64 3.22 -7.89
CA GLY A 198 -0.33 4.60 -8.20
C GLY A 198 -0.76 5.50 -7.04
N THR A 199 0.11 6.38 -6.60
CA THR A 199 -0.21 7.38 -5.59
C THR A 199 -1.42 8.18 -6.04
N LEU A 200 -2.43 8.31 -5.18
CA LEU A 200 -3.53 9.25 -5.32
C LEU A 200 -2.97 10.68 -5.23
N ASN A 201 -2.31 11.13 -6.27
CA ASN A 201 -2.10 12.55 -6.50
C ASN A 201 -3.23 13.04 -7.40
N SER A 202 -4.28 13.54 -6.75
CA SER A 202 -5.25 14.45 -7.34
C SER A 202 -4.54 15.77 -7.68
N GLY A 203 -3.70 15.75 -8.70
CA GLY A 203 -2.98 16.91 -9.16
C GLY A 203 -2.28 16.56 -10.46
N ASN A 204 -2.72 17.14 -11.53
CA ASN A 204 -2.22 17.12 -12.90
C ASN A 204 -0.73 16.76 -13.02
N GLY A 205 -0.41 15.49 -13.26
CA GLY A 205 0.95 15.05 -13.52
C GLY A 205 1.09 13.53 -13.30
N SER A 206 1.15 12.80 -14.40
CA SER A 206 1.37 11.36 -14.42
C SER A 206 2.74 11.01 -13.86
N ILE A 207 2.81 10.54 -12.62
CA ILE A 207 3.95 9.69 -12.24
C ILE A 207 3.68 8.33 -12.87
N GLN A 208 4.45 7.97 -13.89
CA GLN A 208 4.50 6.60 -14.36
C GLN A 208 4.92 5.73 -13.17
N SER A 209 4.11 4.72 -12.85
CA SER A 209 4.52 3.69 -11.90
C SER A 209 5.69 2.93 -12.51
N VAL A 210 6.88 3.29 -12.07
CA VAL A 210 8.10 2.60 -12.51
C VAL A 210 8.08 1.21 -11.90
N ASN A 211 8.06 0.23 -12.76
CA ASN A 211 8.13 -1.17 -12.36
C ASN A 211 9.59 -1.49 -11.99
N PHE A 212 10.00 -1.16 -10.74
CA PHE A 212 11.35 -1.45 -10.23
C PHE A 212 11.65 -2.94 -10.14
N THR A 213 10.64 -3.82 -10.31
CA THR A 213 10.84 -5.27 -10.34
C THR A 213 11.67 -5.75 -11.52
N GLN A 214 11.91 -4.90 -12.53
CA GLN A 214 12.75 -5.22 -13.69
C GLN A 214 14.20 -4.77 -13.57
N VAL A 215 14.63 -4.19 -12.44
CA VAL A 215 16.05 -3.88 -12.25
C VAL A 215 16.79 -5.19 -11.98
N GLY A 216 17.51 -5.67 -12.99
CA GLY A 216 18.36 -6.85 -12.87
C GLY A 216 19.61 -6.55 -12.03
N GLU A 217 20.07 -7.55 -11.28
CA GLU A 217 21.30 -7.43 -10.50
C GLU A 217 22.49 -7.10 -11.43
N ASN A 218 23.21 -6.02 -11.10
CA ASN A 218 24.34 -5.47 -11.87
C ASN A 218 24.03 -5.11 -13.34
N ASP A 219 22.76 -4.94 -13.69
CA ASP A 219 22.33 -4.55 -15.04
C ASP A 219 22.06 -3.03 -15.14
N LYS A 220 23.06 -2.30 -15.68
CA LYS A 220 22.99 -0.84 -15.88
C LYS A 220 21.91 -0.42 -16.87
N LYS A 221 21.52 -1.29 -17.83
CA LYS A 221 20.48 -0.95 -18.81
C LYS A 221 19.10 -0.95 -18.16
N SER A 222 18.79 -2.00 -17.38
CA SER A 222 17.54 -2.05 -16.63
C SER A 222 17.47 -0.98 -15.54
N LEU A 223 18.61 -0.63 -14.92
CA LEU A 223 18.73 0.48 -13.98
C LEU A 223 18.40 1.83 -14.66
N ALA A 224 18.98 2.12 -15.84
CA ALA A 224 18.68 3.33 -16.58
C ALA A 224 17.20 3.40 -17.00
N ALA A 225 16.63 2.31 -17.51
CA ALA A 225 15.23 2.22 -17.86
C ALA A 225 14.30 2.48 -16.66
N ALA A 226 14.66 1.95 -15.49
CA ALA A 226 13.92 2.19 -14.25
C ALA A 226 13.96 3.66 -13.82
N LEU A 227 15.10 4.32 -13.91
CA LEU A 227 15.24 5.75 -13.59
C LEU A 227 14.50 6.64 -14.60
N THR A 228 14.54 6.31 -15.89
CA THR A 228 13.74 7.00 -16.93
C THR A 228 12.25 6.87 -16.63
N GLY A 229 11.80 5.66 -16.36
CA GLY A 229 10.42 5.39 -16.00
C GLY A 229 9.99 6.07 -14.69
N ALA A 230 10.91 6.33 -13.74
CA ALA A 230 10.68 7.09 -12.51
C ALA A 230 10.52 8.60 -12.74
N GLY A 231 10.81 9.07 -13.95
CA GLY A 231 10.68 10.49 -14.33
C GLY A 231 11.92 11.33 -14.02
N PHE A 232 13.09 10.71 -13.77
CA PHE A 232 14.34 11.46 -13.70
C PHE A 232 14.68 12.06 -15.06
N ALA A 233 15.25 13.27 -15.06
CA ALA A 233 15.64 13.93 -16.28
C ALA A 233 16.75 13.13 -17.00
N GLU A 234 16.69 13.05 -18.32
CA GLU A 234 17.63 12.26 -19.12
C GLU A 234 19.09 12.68 -18.88
N SER A 235 19.33 13.96 -18.62
CA SER A 235 20.64 14.50 -18.22
C SER A 235 21.18 13.93 -16.91
N ASP A 236 20.31 13.47 -16.02
CA ASP A 236 20.65 13.02 -14.67
C ASP A 236 20.82 11.50 -14.60
N ILE A 237 20.20 10.78 -15.54
CA ILE A 237 20.19 9.31 -15.54
C ILE A 237 21.60 8.74 -15.63
N ALA A 238 22.44 9.29 -16.49
CA ALA A 238 23.81 8.83 -16.64
C ALA A 238 24.63 8.98 -15.36
N GLU A 239 24.50 10.14 -14.68
CA GLU A 239 25.15 10.40 -13.39
C GLU A 239 24.63 9.48 -12.28
N LEU A 240 23.30 9.24 -12.24
CA LEU A 240 22.67 8.37 -11.26
C LEU A 240 23.02 6.90 -11.46
N VAL A 241 23.06 6.40 -12.69
CA VAL A 241 23.52 5.05 -13.01
C VAL A 241 24.97 4.85 -12.55
N GLU A 242 25.84 5.82 -12.80
CA GLU A 242 27.22 5.76 -12.34
C GLU A 242 27.30 5.84 -10.82
N ALA A 243 26.56 6.73 -10.18
CA ALA A 243 26.54 6.88 -8.72
C ALA A 243 26.04 5.61 -8.02
N ILE A 244 24.97 4.99 -8.52
CA ILE A 244 24.40 3.76 -7.95
C ILE A 244 25.33 2.58 -8.16
N SER A 245 25.90 2.44 -9.36
CA SER A 245 26.76 1.30 -9.72
C SER A 245 28.19 1.36 -9.14
N ALA A 246 28.60 2.51 -8.63
CA ALA A 246 29.98 2.71 -8.16
C ALA A 246 30.27 2.06 -6.80
N GLU A 247 29.28 1.97 -5.92
CA GLU A 247 29.45 1.48 -4.55
C GLU A 247 28.16 0.86 -4.03
N LYS A 248 28.28 -0.27 -3.32
CA LYS A 248 27.14 -0.94 -2.68
C LYS A 248 26.46 -0.01 -1.66
N PRO A 249 25.11 0.06 -1.64
CA PRO A 249 24.41 0.91 -0.69
C PRO A 249 24.62 0.44 0.76
N GLY A 250 24.60 1.40 1.69
CA GLY A 250 24.56 1.13 3.11
C GLY A 250 23.20 0.59 3.58
N ALA A 251 23.08 0.38 4.89
CA ALA A 251 21.85 -0.12 5.52
C ALA A 251 20.60 0.78 5.26
N ASP A 252 20.84 2.03 4.89
CA ASP A 252 19.80 3.02 4.53
C ASP A 252 19.43 3.03 3.03
N GLY A 253 19.98 2.09 2.25
CA GLY A 253 19.68 1.94 0.82
C GLY A 253 20.37 2.95 -0.10
N ALA A 254 21.26 3.82 0.40
CA ALA A 254 21.97 4.80 -0.42
C ALA A 254 23.47 4.80 -0.14
N ASN A 255 24.27 4.88 -1.20
CA ASN A 255 25.72 5.07 -1.09
C ASN A 255 26.07 6.56 -0.99
N LYS A 256 27.38 6.86 -0.72
CA LYS A 256 27.87 8.24 -0.54
C LYS A 256 27.66 9.12 -1.79
N LYS A 257 27.83 8.55 -3.00
CA LYS A 257 27.68 9.28 -4.26
C LYS A 257 26.21 9.67 -4.52
N VAL A 258 25.27 8.77 -4.24
CA VAL A 258 23.82 9.07 -4.34
C VAL A 258 23.42 10.16 -3.35
N LYS A 259 23.89 10.09 -2.10
CA LYS A 259 23.66 11.13 -1.08
C LYS A 259 24.23 12.48 -1.50
N SER A 260 25.45 12.49 -2.04
CA SER A 260 26.11 13.71 -2.54
C SER A 260 25.35 14.32 -3.72
N TRP A 261 24.85 13.48 -4.65
CA TRP A 261 24.07 13.93 -5.78
C TRP A 261 22.76 14.59 -5.33
N ILE A 262 22.02 13.96 -4.40
CA ILE A 262 20.79 14.53 -3.81
C ILE A 262 21.11 15.87 -3.12
N GLY A 263 22.13 15.91 -2.28
CA GLY A 263 22.56 17.13 -1.58
C GLY A 263 22.94 18.28 -2.52
N GLY A 264 23.66 17.97 -3.60
CA GLY A 264 24.07 18.95 -4.62
C GLY A 264 22.90 19.55 -5.40
N ARG A 265 21.84 18.78 -5.64
CA ARG A 265 20.61 19.29 -6.28
C ARG A 265 19.79 20.16 -5.34
N LEU A 266 19.69 19.77 -4.06
CA LEU A 266 19.02 20.56 -3.02
C LEU A 266 19.63 21.94 -2.84
N THR A 267 20.94 22.04 -2.80
CA THR A 267 21.65 23.33 -2.60
C THR A 267 21.51 24.26 -3.81
N LYS A 268 21.26 23.72 -5.00
CA LYS A 268 21.09 24.51 -6.22
C LYS A 268 19.62 24.91 -6.48
N GLY A 269 18.67 24.52 -5.60
CA GLY A 269 17.24 24.78 -5.82
C GLY A 269 16.69 24.15 -7.11
N ALA A 270 17.40 23.16 -7.67
CA ALA A 270 17.02 22.51 -8.91
C ALA A 270 15.84 21.56 -8.66
N ASP A 271 14.86 21.64 -9.53
CA ASP A 271 13.78 20.65 -9.59
C ASP A 271 14.39 19.29 -9.96
N LEU A 272 14.11 18.27 -9.14
CA LEU A 272 14.58 16.89 -9.39
C LEU A 272 13.83 16.22 -10.54
N GLY A 273 12.90 16.94 -11.19
CA GLY A 273 12.06 16.42 -12.28
C GLY A 273 11.03 15.40 -11.80
N ILE A 274 11.01 15.08 -10.51
CA ILE A 274 10.10 14.08 -9.92
C ILE A 274 9.01 14.78 -9.14
N GLN A 275 7.77 14.48 -9.49
CA GLN A 275 6.62 14.92 -8.72
C GLN A 275 6.61 14.24 -7.34
N GLY A 276 6.54 15.03 -6.28
CA GLY A 276 6.62 14.54 -4.89
C GLY A 276 7.91 14.95 -4.16
N GLY A 277 8.82 15.64 -4.85
CA GLY A 277 9.98 16.27 -4.24
C GLY A 277 11.07 15.29 -3.76
N VAL A 278 11.98 15.80 -2.94
CA VAL A 278 13.22 15.12 -2.52
C VAL A 278 12.99 13.82 -1.77
N ALA A 279 11.93 13.74 -0.96
CA ALA A 279 11.65 12.53 -0.18
C ALA A 279 11.27 11.35 -1.08
N VAL A 280 10.45 11.60 -2.11
CA VAL A 280 10.06 10.60 -3.10
C VAL A 280 11.25 10.19 -3.96
N ALA A 281 12.04 11.16 -4.46
CA ALA A 281 13.26 10.88 -5.21
C ALA A 281 14.23 10.01 -4.41
N THR A 282 14.43 10.32 -3.14
CA THR A 282 15.31 9.56 -2.24
C THR A 282 14.82 8.13 -2.07
N SER A 283 13.52 7.93 -1.84
CA SER A 283 12.92 6.60 -1.68
C SER A 283 13.08 5.75 -2.95
N ILE A 284 12.86 6.34 -4.12
CA ILE A 284 13.04 5.68 -5.41
C ILE A 284 14.51 5.26 -5.60
N LEU A 285 15.44 6.18 -5.38
CA LEU A 285 16.86 5.89 -5.54
C LEU A 285 17.36 4.81 -4.59
N GLN A 286 16.86 4.78 -3.36
CA GLN A 286 17.14 3.71 -2.40
C GLN A 286 16.62 2.35 -2.87
N ASP A 287 15.37 2.27 -3.31
CA ASP A 287 14.77 1.00 -3.78
C ASP A 287 15.50 0.45 -5.02
N VAL A 288 15.74 1.31 -6.00
CA VAL A 288 16.45 0.95 -7.24
C VAL A 288 17.90 0.51 -6.96
N ALA A 289 18.60 1.19 -6.04
CA ALA A 289 19.96 0.82 -5.66
C ALA A 289 20.00 -0.54 -4.95
N MET A 290 19.06 -0.82 -4.05
CA MET A 290 18.97 -2.10 -3.36
C MET A 290 18.72 -3.26 -4.34
N ARG A 291 17.87 -3.08 -5.33
CA ARG A 291 17.58 -4.08 -6.39
C ARG A 291 18.78 -4.29 -7.31
N TYR A 292 19.41 -3.20 -7.76
CA TYR A 292 20.61 -3.28 -8.60
C TYR A 292 21.74 -4.11 -7.96
N TRP A 293 21.84 -4.07 -6.63
CA TRP A 293 22.84 -4.82 -5.86
C TRP A 293 22.31 -6.16 -5.33
N GLY A 294 21.13 -6.63 -5.75
CA GLY A 294 20.55 -7.90 -5.31
C GLY A 294 20.26 -7.98 -3.79
N LEU A 295 19.93 -6.83 -3.17
CA LEU A 295 19.68 -6.72 -1.73
C LEU A 295 18.18 -6.66 -1.41
N LYS A 296 17.32 -6.68 -2.45
CA LYS A 296 15.85 -6.64 -2.32
C LYS A 296 15.21 -7.44 -3.44
#